data_2e820e2a6790ac04852c427522467f15
#
_entry.id   2e820e2a6790ac04852c427522467f15
#
_cell.length_a   1.000
_cell.length_b   1.000
_cell.length_c   1.000
_cell.angle_alpha   90.00
_cell.angle_beta   90.00
_cell.angle_gamma   90.00
#
_symmetry.space_group_name_H-M   'P 1'
#
loop_
_entity.id
_entity.type
_entity.pdbx_description
1 polymer ?
#
loop_
_entity_poly.entity_id
_entity_poly.type
_entity_poly.pdbx_seq_one_letter_code
_entity_poly.pdbx_strand_id
1 'polypeptide(L)'
;MEKISNVYCIEGLMADSNSYLIDNSNDGSDYKYILVDTGTGQSDAFLFSQIREIGIEPEDIDLIVNTHCHFDHVGGNDFFPNAKIAIHKKDAVALRDPDSELTVSSLFGSIVRKHDVDIEFEEGDKIANFEVISTPGHTSGGLSLYDGEILICGDTIFANGGVGRMDIGGNPNDMKSSLMCLKDLDVKYLLPGHGPWVKNGNEHIKMSCMMMGIKY
;
A
#
# COMPACT_ATOMS: atom_id res chain seq x y z
N MET A 1 -6.98 17.16 -2.11
CA MET A 1 -7.04 15.68 -2.27
C MET A 1 -7.82 15.34 -3.53
N GLU A 2 -7.34 14.38 -4.34
CA GLU A 2 -8.02 13.92 -5.55
C GLU A 2 -8.82 12.64 -5.29
N LYS A 3 -9.88 12.40 -6.08
CA LYS A 3 -10.71 11.20 -5.98
C LYS A 3 -10.81 10.48 -7.31
N ILE A 4 -10.58 9.16 -7.30
CA ILE A 4 -10.74 8.26 -8.45
C ILE A 4 -11.76 7.21 -8.06
N SER A 5 -12.95 7.21 -8.69
CA SER A 5 -14.06 6.34 -8.27
C SER A 5 -14.39 6.54 -6.78
N ASN A 6 -14.25 5.50 -5.96
CA ASN A 6 -14.42 5.55 -4.51
C ASN A 6 -13.09 5.66 -3.73
N VAL A 7 -11.95 5.89 -4.39
CA VAL A 7 -10.64 6.00 -3.77
C VAL A 7 -10.21 7.46 -3.69
N TYR A 8 -9.93 7.96 -2.50
CA TYR A 8 -9.31 9.27 -2.26
C TYR A 8 -7.79 9.11 -2.17
N CYS A 9 -7.06 9.89 -2.96
CA CYS A 9 -5.60 9.85 -3.04
C CYS A 9 -5.02 10.93 -2.12
N ILE A 10 -4.25 10.53 -1.12
CA ILE A 10 -3.58 11.41 -0.16
C ILE A 10 -2.07 11.25 -0.38
N GLU A 11 -1.42 12.28 -0.95
CA GLU A 11 0.03 12.24 -1.14
C GLU A 11 0.74 12.36 0.19
N GLY A 12 1.74 11.49 0.41
CA GLY A 12 2.57 11.50 1.61
C GLY A 12 3.45 12.76 1.69
N LEU A 13 3.73 13.21 2.90
CA LEU A 13 4.66 14.31 3.15
C LEU A 13 6.05 13.76 3.52
N MET A 14 7.09 14.38 2.98
CA MET A 14 8.49 14.05 3.28
C MET A 14 8.81 12.58 2.97
N ALA A 15 8.92 11.74 4.01
CA ALA A 15 9.25 10.33 3.90
C ALA A 15 8.04 9.41 4.05
N ASP A 16 6.83 9.96 4.26
CA ASP A 16 5.62 9.15 4.34
C ASP A 16 5.27 8.55 2.99
N SER A 17 4.74 7.34 3.01
CA SER A 17 4.04 6.78 1.85
C SER A 17 2.80 7.60 1.50
N ASN A 18 2.33 7.48 0.28
CA ASN A 18 0.96 7.84 -0.05
C ASN A 18 -0.02 6.97 0.72
N SER A 19 -1.15 7.55 1.10
CA SER A 19 -2.27 6.82 1.68
C SER A 19 -3.47 6.89 0.75
N TYR A 20 -4.23 5.79 0.67
CA TYR A 20 -5.41 5.72 -0.18
C TYR A 20 -6.62 5.34 0.66
N LEU A 21 -7.61 6.24 0.74
CA LEU A 21 -8.85 5.98 1.48
C LEU A 21 -9.93 5.48 0.52
N ILE A 22 -10.37 4.25 0.72
CA ILE A 22 -11.44 3.60 -0.03
C ILE A 22 -12.76 3.82 0.73
N ASP A 23 -13.71 4.50 0.09
CA ASP A 23 -15.04 4.79 0.64
C ASP A 23 -16.06 3.78 0.10
N ASN A 24 -16.45 2.82 0.95
CA ASN A 24 -17.46 1.81 0.66
C ASN A 24 -18.78 2.09 1.39
N SER A 25 -19.02 3.31 1.83
CA SER A 25 -20.20 3.67 2.63
C SER A 25 -21.54 3.38 1.95
N ASN A 26 -21.54 3.16 0.63
CA ASN A 26 -22.75 2.95 -0.19
C ASN A 26 -22.85 1.56 -0.81
N ASP A 27 -21.90 0.65 -0.59
CA ASP A 27 -21.88 -0.66 -1.27
C ASP A 27 -22.26 -1.86 -0.39
N GLY A 28 -22.53 -1.63 0.90
CA GLY A 28 -22.90 -2.69 1.85
C GLY A 28 -21.73 -3.56 2.29
N SER A 29 -20.51 -3.12 2.08
CA SER A 29 -19.31 -3.79 2.57
C SER A 29 -19.27 -3.86 4.10
N ASP A 30 -18.60 -4.89 4.64
CA ASP A 30 -18.34 -5.03 6.08
C ASP A 30 -17.47 -3.91 6.63
N TYR A 31 -16.68 -3.26 5.77
CA TYR A 31 -15.81 -2.14 6.09
C TYR A 31 -16.22 -0.91 5.29
N LYS A 32 -16.70 0.10 5.99
CA LYS A 32 -17.18 1.36 5.40
C LYS A 32 -16.02 2.20 4.87
N TYR A 33 -14.97 2.36 5.68
CA TYR A 33 -13.78 3.11 5.33
C TYR A 33 -12.52 2.26 5.51
N ILE A 34 -11.80 2.06 4.41
CA ILE A 34 -10.55 1.30 4.37
C ILE A 34 -9.42 2.28 4.05
N LEU A 35 -8.40 2.33 4.89
CA LEU A 35 -7.20 3.12 4.64
C LEU A 35 -6.06 2.21 4.21
N VAL A 36 -5.51 2.44 3.02
CA VAL A 36 -4.34 1.71 2.52
C VAL A 36 -3.11 2.54 2.85
N ASP A 37 -2.24 2.00 3.68
CA ASP A 37 -1.04 2.60 4.27
C ASP A 37 -1.29 3.87 5.10
N THR A 38 -0.40 4.14 6.05
CA THR A 38 -0.59 5.19 7.09
C THR A 38 0.61 6.13 7.24
N GLY A 39 1.61 6.01 6.37
CA GLY A 39 2.84 6.79 6.49
C GLY A 39 3.73 6.38 7.67
N THR A 40 4.71 7.22 8.01
CA THR A 40 5.58 7.04 9.19
C THR A 40 4.88 7.35 10.51
N GLY A 41 3.72 8.00 10.46
CA GLY A 41 3.06 8.60 11.61
C GLY A 41 3.70 9.91 12.10
N GLN A 42 4.73 10.41 11.43
CA GLN A 42 5.36 11.69 11.81
C GLN A 42 4.59 12.91 11.24
N SER A 43 3.80 12.69 10.19
CA SER A 43 2.93 13.69 9.57
C SER A 43 1.43 13.36 9.77
N ASP A 44 1.09 12.71 10.87
CA ASP A 44 -0.27 12.29 11.22
C ASP A 44 -1.29 13.43 11.15
N ALA A 45 -0.93 14.62 11.67
CA ALA A 45 -1.78 15.80 11.61
C ALA A 45 -2.16 16.20 10.18
N PHE A 46 -1.27 16.00 9.20
CA PHE A 46 -1.58 16.24 7.80
C PHE A 46 -2.55 15.19 7.26
N LEU A 47 -2.26 13.90 7.46
CA LEU A 47 -3.14 12.81 7.03
C LEU A 47 -4.55 12.99 7.61
N PHE A 48 -4.67 13.31 8.90
CA PHE A 48 -5.94 13.58 9.55
C PHE A 48 -6.67 14.80 8.97
N SER A 49 -5.93 15.88 8.63
CA SER A 49 -6.54 17.03 7.99
C SER A 49 -7.18 16.67 6.65
N GLN A 50 -6.51 15.82 5.87
CA GLN A 50 -7.04 15.37 4.58
C GLN A 50 -8.27 14.47 4.74
N ILE A 51 -8.26 13.55 5.71
CA ILE A 51 -9.42 12.68 6.02
C ILE A 51 -10.61 13.53 6.47
N ARG A 52 -10.37 14.55 7.34
CA ARG A 52 -11.41 15.46 7.84
C ARG A 52 -12.00 16.37 6.77
N GLU A 53 -11.26 16.73 5.72
CA GLU A 53 -11.77 17.52 4.59
C GLU A 53 -12.95 16.83 3.87
N ILE A 54 -13.06 15.51 3.96
CA ILE A 54 -14.18 14.75 3.41
C ILE A 54 -15.20 14.31 4.46
N GLY A 55 -15.12 14.86 5.69
CA GLY A 55 -16.09 14.62 6.76
C GLY A 55 -15.94 13.28 7.47
N ILE A 56 -14.75 12.70 7.44
CA ILE A 56 -14.42 11.44 8.10
C ILE A 56 -13.42 11.72 9.22
N GLU A 57 -13.57 11.10 10.37
CA GLU A 57 -12.60 11.16 11.46
C GLU A 57 -11.69 9.93 11.45
N PRO A 58 -10.47 10.01 12.01
CA PRO A 58 -9.59 8.84 12.12
C PRO A 58 -10.24 7.65 12.84
N GLU A 59 -11.15 7.93 13.77
CA GLU A 59 -11.92 6.94 14.52
C GLU A 59 -12.98 6.21 13.67
N ASP A 60 -13.33 6.75 12.48
CA ASP A 60 -14.27 6.15 11.55
C ASP A 60 -13.62 5.13 10.61
N ILE A 61 -12.28 5.02 10.61
CA ILE A 61 -11.58 4.03 9.80
C ILE A 61 -11.77 2.64 10.41
N ASP A 62 -12.37 1.74 9.64
CA ASP A 62 -12.70 0.37 10.08
C ASP A 62 -11.55 -0.61 9.84
N LEU A 63 -10.77 -0.36 8.80
CA LEU A 63 -9.69 -1.25 8.38
C LEU A 63 -8.50 -0.48 7.82
N ILE A 64 -7.30 -0.83 8.25
CA ILE A 64 -6.06 -0.48 7.60
C ILE A 64 -5.59 -1.68 6.80
N VAL A 65 -5.27 -1.47 5.53
CA VAL A 65 -4.56 -2.46 4.70
C VAL A 65 -3.16 -1.94 4.48
N ASN A 66 -2.15 -2.61 5.03
CA ASN A 66 -0.77 -2.28 4.74
C ASN A 66 -0.30 -3.04 3.49
N THR A 67 0.23 -2.31 2.51
CA THR A 67 0.77 -2.90 1.29
C THR A 67 2.01 -3.75 1.57
N HIS A 68 2.79 -3.38 2.58
CA HIS A 68 3.95 -4.11 3.11
C HIS A 68 4.37 -3.56 4.49
N CYS A 69 5.40 -4.14 5.10
CA CYS A 69 5.75 -3.89 6.51
C CYS A 69 6.73 -2.73 6.77
N HIS A 70 7.17 -1.98 5.77
CA HIS A 70 8.13 -0.91 6.00
C HIS A 70 7.53 0.25 6.81
N PHE A 71 8.36 0.88 7.65
CA PHE A 71 7.95 1.88 8.63
C PHE A 71 7.20 3.07 8.03
N ASP A 72 7.60 3.52 6.86
CA ASP A 72 6.98 4.62 6.14
C ASP A 72 5.61 4.29 5.54
N HIS A 73 5.13 3.05 5.70
CA HIS A 73 3.79 2.58 5.35
C HIS A 73 2.95 2.19 6.56
N VAL A 74 3.59 1.73 7.66
CA VAL A 74 2.89 1.18 8.82
C VAL A 74 3.02 2.00 10.10
N GLY A 75 3.92 2.99 10.11
CA GLY A 75 4.26 3.74 11.32
C GLY A 75 3.11 4.54 11.92
N GLY A 76 2.10 4.88 11.12
CA GLY A 76 0.89 5.60 11.56
C GLY A 76 -0.26 4.70 12.01
N ASN A 77 -0.14 3.37 11.98
CA ASN A 77 -1.23 2.44 12.32
C ASN A 77 -1.85 2.72 13.71
N ASP A 78 -1.03 3.06 14.70
CA ASP A 78 -1.47 3.34 16.08
C ASP A 78 -2.45 4.51 16.20
N PHE A 79 -2.51 5.38 15.21
CA PHE A 79 -3.34 6.59 15.27
C PHE A 79 -4.80 6.37 14.85
N PHE A 80 -5.15 5.14 14.47
CA PHE A 80 -6.49 4.74 14.06
C PHE A 80 -7.06 3.71 15.05
N PRO A 81 -7.61 4.15 16.18
CA PRO A 81 -7.85 3.30 17.36
C PRO A 81 -8.94 2.23 17.15
N ASN A 82 -9.82 2.41 16.18
CA ASN A 82 -10.91 1.47 15.88
C ASN A 82 -10.62 0.57 14.68
N ALA A 83 -9.55 0.85 13.93
CA ALA A 83 -9.22 0.11 12.73
C ALA A 83 -8.65 -1.27 13.06
N LYS A 84 -9.13 -2.28 12.36
CA LYS A 84 -8.43 -3.55 12.24
C LYS A 84 -7.21 -3.40 11.35
N ILE A 85 -6.22 -4.27 11.51
CA ILE A 85 -5.01 -4.27 10.69
C ILE A 85 -4.97 -5.50 9.80
N ALA A 86 -4.82 -5.28 8.51
CA ALA A 86 -4.66 -6.30 7.49
C ALA A 86 -3.33 -6.11 6.75
N ILE A 87 -2.62 -7.20 6.51
CA ILE A 87 -1.36 -7.22 5.76
C ILE A 87 -1.17 -8.63 5.19
N HIS A 88 -0.31 -8.79 4.18
CA HIS A 88 0.04 -10.11 3.70
C HIS A 88 0.71 -10.95 4.80
N LYS A 89 0.36 -12.26 4.91
CA LYS A 89 0.82 -13.17 5.97
C LYS A 89 2.35 -13.20 6.19
N LYS A 90 3.14 -13.02 5.13
CA LYS A 90 4.61 -13.03 5.24
C LYS A 90 5.16 -11.79 5.95
N ASP A 91 4.53 -10.64 5.77
CA ASP A 91 4.92 -9.39 6.41
C ASP A 91 4.24 -9.18 7.77
N ALA A 92 3.19 -9.95 8.09
CA ALA A 92 2.50 -9.92 9.39
C ALA A 92 3.44 -10.19 10.58
N VAL A 93 4.48 -11.00 10.37
CA VAL A 93 5.49 -11.30 11.40
C VAL A 93 6.20 -10.02 11.85
N ALA A 94 6.52 -9.12 10.90
CA ALA A 94 7.22 -7.86 11.18
C ALA A 94 6.38 -6.87 12.00
N LEU A 95 5.05 -6.98 11.98
CA LEU A 95 4.16 -6.18 12.83
C LEU A 95 3.92 -6.82 14.19
N ARG A 96 3.86 -8.15 14.26
CA ARG A 96 3.65 -8.89 15.53
C ARG A 96 4.88 -8.95 16.43
N ASP A 97 6.05 -9.00 15.82
CA ASP A 97 7.35 -9.00 16.52
C ASP A 97 8.29 -8.06 15.75
N PRO A 98 8.13 -6.74 15.95
CA PRO A 98 8.80 -5.76 15.11
C PRO A 98 10.32 -5.84 15.21
N ASP A 99 10.94 -6.08 14.06
CA ASP A 99 12.37 -6.00 13.85
C ASP A 99 12.69 -4.74 13.02
N SER A 100 13.64 -3.94 13.52
CA SER A 100 14.00 -2.67 12.90
C SER A 100 14.68 -2.82 11.54
N GLU A 101 15.22 -4.00 11.22
CA GLU A 101 15.78 -4.29 9.89
C GLU A 101 14.67 -4.72 8.93
N LEU A 102 13.74 -5.60 9.35
CA LEU A 102 12.62 -6.02 8.53
C LEU A 102 11.67 -4.86 8.19
N THR A 103 11.42 -3.99 9.17
CA THR A 103 10.56 -2.81 8.98
C THR A 103 11.30 -1.60 8.45
N VAL A 104 12.61 -1.68 8.26
CA VAL A 104 13.54 -0.59 7.93
C VAL A 104 13.43 0.65 8.83
N SER A 105 12.78 0.52 9.98
CA SER A 105 12.53 1.64 10.90
C SER A 105 13.81 2.28 11.44
N SER A 106 14.91 1.53 11.47
CA SER A 106 16.25 2.04 11.83
C SER A 106 16.73 3.15 10.90
N LEU A 107 16.34 3.14 9.61
CA LEU A 107 16.68 4.20 8.64
C LEU A 107 16.00 5.53 8.98
N PHE A 108 14.88 5.47 9.71
CA PHE A 108 14.10 6.63 10.16
C PHE A 108 14.44 7.04 11.61
N GLY A 109 15.39 6.35 12.27
CA GLY A 109 15.69 6.55 13.68
C GLY A 109 14.49 6.25 14.59
N SER A 110 13.62 5.34 14.18
CA SER A 110 12.36 5.02 14.80
C SER A 110 12.21 3.50 15.02
N ILE A 111 11.08 3.12 15.60
CA ILE A 111 10.68 1.72 15.79
C ILE A 111 9.20 1.58 15.41
N VAL A 112 8.84 0.47 14.77
CA VAL A 112 7.44 0.05 14.63
C VAL A 112 6.97 -0.46 15.99
N ARG A 113 5.77 -0.05 16.43
CA ARG A 113 5.15 -0.67 17.59
C ARG A 113 4.59 -2.03 17.22
N LYS A 114 4.50 -2.91 18.21
CA LYS A 114 3.86 -4.21 18.04
C LYS A 114 2.36 -4.03 17.77
N HIS A 115 1.87 -4.69 16.72
CA HIS A 115 0.45 -4.75 16.40
C HIS A 115 -0.05 -6.19 16.37
N ASP A 116 -1.27 -6.39 16.82
CA ASP A 116 -2.03 -7.58 16.48
C ASP A 116 -2.52 -7.41 15.02
N VAL A 117 -2.23 -8.40 14.18
CA VAL A 117 -2.74 -8.44 12.80
C VAL A 117 -4.04 -9.21 12.80
N ASP A 118 -5.14 -8.53 12.44
CA ASP A 118 -6.48 -9.11 12.45
C ASP A 118 -6.75 -9.96 11.22
N ILE A 119 -6.20 -9.56 10.07
CA ILE A 119 -6.40 -10.23 8.78
C ILE A 119 -5.05 -10.45 8.11
N GLU A 120 -4.77 -11.70 7.79
CA GLU A 120 -3.62 -12.10 6.98
C GLU A 120 -4.08 -12.38 5.56
N PHE A 121 -3.66 -11.54 4.62
CA PHE A 121 -3.96 -11.75 3.21
C PHE A 121 -3.04 -12.75 2.53
N GLU A 122 -3.62 -13.44 1.55
CA GLU A 122 -2.94 -14.27 0.56
C GLU A 122 -3.38 -13.87 -0.86
N GLU A 123 -2.72 -14.45 -1.85
CA GLU A 123 -3.07 -14.28 -3.28
C GLU A 123 -4.53 -14.63 -3.55
N GLY A 124 -5.25 -13.74 -4.24
CA GLY A 124 -6.64 -13.94 -4.65
C GLY A 124 -7.69 -13.63 -3.58
N ASP A 125 -7.29 -13.25 -2.37
CA ASP A 125 -8.22 -12.74 -1.36
C ASP A 125 -8.91 -11.46 -1.87
N LYS A 126 -10.02 -11.10 -1.24
CA LYS A 126 -10.79 -9.91 -1.62
C LYS A 126 -11.07 -9.02 -0.44
N ILE A 127 -11.02 -7.73 -0.69
CA ILE A 127 -11.47 -6.71 0.24
C ILE A 127 -12.29 -5.67 -0.52
N ALA A 128 -13.57 -5.52 -0.15
CA ALA A 128 -14.55 -4.75 -0.92
C ALA A 128 -14.56 -5.22 -2.40
N ASN A 129 -14.39 -4.30 -3.35
CA ASN A 129 -14.29 -4.61 -4.77
C ASN A 129 -12.86 -4.88 -5.27
N PHE A 130 -11.87 -4.87 -4.38
CA PHE A 130 -10.47 -5.13 -4.73
C PHE A 130 -10.08 -6.58 -4.52
N GLU A 131 -9.31 -7.12 -5.46
CA GLU A 131 -8.60 -8.39 -5.33
C GLU A 131 -7.18 -8.12 -4.83
N VAL A 132 -6.72 -8.95 -3.91
CA VAL A 132 -5.34 -8.93 -3.39
C VAL A 132 -4.45 -9.71 -4.35
N ILE A 133 -3.47 -9.04 -4.90
CA ILE A 133 -2.42 -9.64 -5.73
C ILE A 133 -1.12 -9.61 -4.92
N SER A 134 -0.53 -10.77 -4.68
CA SER A 134 0.78 -10.85 -4.05
C SER A 134 1.86 -10.32 -5.00
N THR A 135 2.56 -9.27 -4.57
CA THR A 135 3.62 -8.63 -5.37
C THR A 135 4.94 -8.57 -4.59
N PRO A 136 5.51 -9.75 -4.24
CA PRO A 136 6.79 -9.78 -3.54
C PRO A 136 7.92 -9.20 -4.41
N GLY A 137 8.96 -8.72 -3.74
CA GLY A 137 10.14 -8.18 -4.41
C GLY A 137 10.76 -7.00 -3.68
N HIS A 138 9.98 -6.02 -3.25
CA HIS A 138 10.41 -4.97 -2.33
C HIS A 138 10.48 -5.51 -0.89
N THR A 139 9.41 -6.20 -0.45
CA THR A 139 9.40 -7.11 0.70
C THR A 139 8.96 -8.51 0.26
N SER A 140 9.02 -9.48 1.16
CA SER A 140 8.54 -10.84 0.88
C SER A 140 7.02 -10.96 0.89
N GLY A 141 6.32 -10.03 1.56
CA GLY A 141 4.88 -9.96 1.71
C GLY A 141 4.26 -8.74 1.04
N GLY A 142 4.96 -8.09 0.11
CA GLY A 142 4.38 -7.01 -0.68
C GLY A 142 3.09 -7.45 -1.37
N LEU A 143 2.07 -6.61 -1.33
CA LEU A 143 0.79 -6.84 -2.01
C LEU A 143 0.34 -5.61 -2.79
N SER A 144 -0.51 -5.85 -3.76
CA SER A 144 -1.25 -4.83 -4.51
C SER A 144 -2.74 -5.11 -4.42
N LEU A 145 -3.55 -4.06 -4.52
CA LEU A 145 -5.00 -4.15 -4.59
C LEU A 145 -5.48 -3.74 -5.99
N TYR A 146 -6.28 -4.58 -6.63
CA TYR A 146 -6.77 -4.34 -7.99
C TYR A 146 -8.28 -4.53 -8.10
N ASP A 147 -8.99 -3.55 -8.72
CA ASP A 147 -10.45 -3.57 -8.89
C ASP A 147 -10.93 -3.75 -10.34
N GLY A 148 -10.00 -3.98 -11.26
CA GLY A 148 -10.26 -4.06 -12.71
C GLY A 148 -9.84 -2.80 -13.48
N GLU A 149 -9.58 -1.68 -12.81
CA GLU A 149 -9.12 -0.42 -13.41
C GLU A 149 -8.05 0.29 -12.57
N ILE A 150 -8.17 0.21 -11.24
CA ILE A 150 -7.28 0.86 -10.27
C ILE A 150 -6.34 -0.20 -9.70
N LEU A 151 -5.05 0.08 -9.71
CA LEU A 151 -4.02 -0.71 -9.05
C LEU A 151 -3.34 0.13 -7.96
N ILE A 152 -3.60 -0.18 -6.69
CA ILE A 152 -2.86 0.36 -5.54
C ILE A 152 -1.73 -0.63 -5.28
N CYS A 153 -0.49 -0.25 -5.54
CA CYS A 153 0.61 -1.22 -5.64
C CYS A 153 1.76 -1.02 -4.64
N GLY A 154 1.59 -0.16 -3.64
CA GLY A 154 2.66 0.13 -2.69
C GLY A 154 3.97 0.41 -3.41
N ASP A 155 5.03 -0.20 -2.93
CA ASP A 155 6.39 -0.03 -3.48
C ASP A 155 6.77 -1.06 -4.55
N THR A 156 5.77 -1.63 -5.24
CA THR A 156 6.05 -2.54 -6.35
C THR A 156 6.42 -1.77 -7.62
N ILE A 157 5.60 -0.77 -7.99
CA ILE A 157 5.78 0.04 -9.22
C ILE A 157 5.56 1.51 -8.89
N PHE A 158 6.43 2.37 -9.42
CA PHE A 158 6.28 3.83 -9.35
C PHE A 158 5.98 4.44 -10.72
N ALA A 159 5.53 5.67 -10.71
CA ALA A 159 5.38 6.45 -11.93
C ALA A 159 6.68 6.45 -12.75
N ASN A 160 6.54 6.48 -14.09
CA ASN A 160 7.67 6.50 -15.04
C ASN A 160 8.59 5.28 -14.99
N GLY A 161 8.10 4.14 -14.51
CA GLY A 161 8.78 2.85 -14.60
C GLY A 161 9.72 2.52 -13.44
N GLY A 162 9.70 3.30 -12.37
CA GLY A 162 10.41 2.95 -11.14
C GLY A 162 9.87 1.69 -10.49
N VAL A 163 10.70 1.01 -9.72
CA VAL A 163 10.32 -0.12 -8.86
C VAL A 163 10.90 0.10 -7.45
N GLY A 164 10.29 -0.52 -6.45
CA GLY A 164 10.78 -0.46 -5.07
C GLY A 164 12.20 -1.00 -4.93
N ARG A 165 12.92 -0.47 -3.96
CA ARG A 165 14.28 -0.93 -3.63
C ARG A 165 14.25 -2.38 -3.20
N MET A 166 15.27 -3.14 -3.61
CA MET A 166 15.41 -4.55 -3.29
C MET A 166 16.65 -4.85 -2.44
N ASP A 167 17.47 -3.82 -2.19
CA ASP A 167 18.71 -3.91 -1.40
C ASP A 167 18.48 -3.84 0.12
N ILE A 168 17.23 -3.67 0.55
CA ILE A 168 16.81 -3.59 1.95
C ILE A 168 15.87 -4.75 2.32
N GLY A 169 16.28 -5.97 2.03
CA GLY A 169 15.51 -7.19 2.33
C GLY A 169 14.68 -7.72 1.17
N GLY A 170 14.71 -7.07 0.02
CA GLY A 170 13.96 -7.48 -1.17
C GLY A 170 14.65 -8.53 -2.03
N ASN A 171 13.99 -8.92 -3.12
CA ASN A 171 14.45 -9.94 -4.06
C ASN A 171 14.15 -9.53 -5.52
N PRO A 172 15.19 -9.33 -6.36
CA PRO A 172 14.99 -8.93 -7.76
C PRO A 172 14.26 -9.98 -8.62
N ASN A 173 14.35 -11.28 -8.31
CA ASN A 173 13.65 -12.31 -9.07
C ASN A 173 12.16 -12.32 -8.72
N ASP A 174 11.83 -12.11 -7.44
CA ASP A 174 10.44 -11.98 -7.00
C ASP A 174 9.81 -10.73 -7.61
N MET A 175 10.52 -9.59 -7.62
CA MET A 175 10.06 -8.36 -8.28
C MET A 175 9.77 -8.60 -9.77
N LYS A 176 10.64 -9.32 -10.48
CA LYS A 176 10.39 -9.67 -11.88
C LYS A 176 9.15 -10.53 -12.05
N SER A 177 8.94 -11.50 -11.16
CA SER A 177 7.74 -12.35 -11.19
C SER A 177 6.47 -11.54 -10.95
N SER A 178 6.50 -10.62 -9.99
CA SER A 178 5.40 -9.69 -9.70
C SER A 178 5.08 -8.80 -10.90
N LEU A 179 6.08 -8.21 -11.54
CA LEU A 179 5.88 -7.42 -12.75
C LEU A 179 5.31 -8.24 -13.91
N MET A 180 5.70 -9.52 -14.03
CA MET A 180 5.13 -10.42 -15.05
C MET A 180 3.65 -10.73 -14.80
N CYS A 181 3.21 -10.80 -13.55
CA CYS A 181 1.79 -10.92 -13.22
C CYS A 181 1.03 -9.63 -13.53
N LEU A 182 1.57 -8.48 -13.11
CA LEU A 182 0.90 -7.20 -13.25
C LEU A 182 0.80 -6.70 -14.70
N LYS A 183 1.75 -7.09 -15.59
CA LYS A 183 1.77 -6.61 -16.99
C LYS A 183 0.56 -7.06 -17.82
N ASP A 184 -0.12 -8.11 -17.41
CA ASP A 184 -1.27 -8.67 -18.13
C ASP A 184 -2.62 -8.11 -17.64
N LEU A 185 -2.59 -7.20 -16.64
CA LEU A 185 -3.78 -6.49 -16.15
C LEU A 185 -4.13 -5.28 -17.03
N ASP A 186 -5.40 -4.86 -17.01
CA ASP A 186 -5.86 -3.61 -17.64
C ASP A 186 -5.92 -2.49 -16.59
N VAL A 187 -4.77 -1.82 -16.37
CA VAL A 187 -4.62 -0.80 -15.35
C VAL A 187 -4.76 0.59 -15.96
N LYS A 188 -5.87 1.26 -15.65
CA LYS A 188 -6.09 2.68 -16.03
C LYS A 188 -5.40 3.64 -15.08
N TYR A 189 -5.46 3.35 -13.78
CA TYR A 189 -4.92 4.20 -12.71
C TYR A 189 -3.92 3.40 -11.89
N LEU A 190 -2.68 3.86 -11.86
CA LEU A 190 -1.61 3.30 -11.02
C LEU A 190 -1.42 4.21 -9.80
N LEU A 191 -1.57 3.65 -8.62
CA LEU A 191 -1.52 4.32 -7.33
C LEU A 191 -0.34 3.73 -6.52
N PRO A 192 0.86 4.35 -6.61
CA PRO A 192 2.07 3.84 -5.98
C PRO A 192 2.21 4.25 -4.52
N GLY A 193 3.08 3.58 -3.77
CA GLY A 193 3.43 3.95 -2.40
C GLY A 193 4.12 5.32 -2.30
N HIS A 194 4.88 5.72 -3.32
CA HIS A 194 5.55 7.02 -3.35
C HIS A 194 5.45 7.70 -4.72
N GLY A 195 5.52 9.03 -4.68
CA GLY A 195 5.40 9.87 -5.87
C GLY A 195 3.96 9.98 -6.38
N PRO A 196 3.74 10.57 -7.56
CA PRO A 196 2.40 10.83 -8.05
C PRO A 196 1.68 9.55 -8.49
N TRP A 197 0.39 9.46 -8.22
CA TRP A 197 -0.46 8.52 -8.93
C TRP A 197 -0.59 8.95 -10.41
N VAL A 198 -0.82 8.02 -11.32
CA VAL A 198 -0.81 8.29 -12.75
C VAL A 198 -1.95 7.57 -13.47
N LYS A 199 -2.40 8.21 -14.58
CA LYS A 199 -3.27 7.57 -15.58
C LYS A 199 -2.43 6.71 -16.52
N ASN A 200 -3.12 5.86 -17.32
CA ASN A 200 -2.47 4.93 -18.26
C ASN A 200 -1.47 3.99 -17.55
N GLY A 201 -1.91 3.38 -16.45
CA GLY A 201 -1.07 2.54 -15.61
C GLY A 201 -0.27 1.49 -16.37
N ASN A 202 -0.86 0.91 -17.44
CA ASN A 202 -0.18 -0.07 -18.28
C ASN A 202 1.11 0.47 -18.94
N GLU A 203 1.19 1.77 -19.27
CA GLU A 203 2.41 2.36 -19.82
C GLU A 203 3.52 2.37 -18.77
N HIS A 204 3.19 2.67 -17.51
CA HIS A 204 4.15 2.70 -16.41
C HIS A 204 4.60 1.29 -16.02
N ILE A 205 3.68 0.32 -15.98
CA ILE A 205 4.01 -1.11 -15.79
C ILE A 205 4.98 -1.59 -16.87
N LYS A 206 4.69 -1.25 -18.14
CA LYS A 206 5.57 -1.56 -19.27
C LYS A 206 6.97 -0.97 -19.10
N MET A 207 7.07 0.28 -18.66
CA MET A 207 8.37 0.92 -18.40
C MET A 207 9.13 0.18 -17.30
N SER A 208 8.46 -0.21 -16.20
CA SER A 208 9.07 -0.99 -15.11
C SER A 208 9.55 -2.37 -15.60
N CYS A 209 8.75 -3.06 -16.41
CA CYS A 209 9.15 -4.31 -17.05
C CYS A 209 10.43 -4.14 -17.91
N MET A 210 10.47 -3.09 -18.73
CA MET A 210 11.65 -2.80 -19.56
C MET A 210 12.89 -2.50 -18.73
N MET A 211 12.77 -1.71 -17.65
CA MET A 211 13.87 -1.40 -16.74
C MET A 211 14.41 -2.67 -16.05
N MET A 212 13.55 -3.62 -15.72
CA MET A 212 13.92 -4.89 -15.11
C MET A 212 14.35 -5.96 -16.15
N GLY A 213 14.43 -5.60 -17.44
CA GLY A 213 14.85 -6.49 -18.51
C GLY A 213 13.81 -7.55 -18.89
N ILE A 214 12.55 -7.30 -18.57
CA ILE A 214 11.42 -8.15 -18.97
C ILE A 214 10.93 -7.70 -20.36
N LYS A 215 10.79 -8.67 -21.27
CA LYS A 215 10.17 -8.42 -22.59
C LYS A 215 8.67 -8.20 -22.43
N TYR A 216 8.19 -7.14 -23.02
CA TYR A 216 6.77 -6.76 -22.99
C TYR A 216 6.12 -7.04 -24.34
#